data_7e33a68b7a4cffa17a38ef0cd36f3e80
#
_entry.id   7e33a68b7a4cffa17a38ef0cd36f3e80
#
_cell.length_a   1.000
_cell.length_b   1.000
_cell.length_c   1.000
_cell.angle_alpha   90.00
_cell.angle_beta   90.00
_cell.angle_gamma   90.00
#
_symmetry.space_group_name_H-M   'P 1'
#
loop_
_entity.id
_entity.type
_entity.pdbx_description
1 polymer ?
#
loop_
_entity_poly.entity_id
_entity_poly.type
_entity_poly.pdbx_seq_one_letter_code
_entity_poly.pdbx_strand_id
1 'polypeptide(L)'
;MRRALAVVALALVVSATSAAAGPKVLLGITGNVAHFKLLTGQPSAVHQAFLGWGQGQSYGSPFKDLLTMFGPVPMFHLGTAARPPSKSEAITPAAIAAGRGDSYLFALNGAIGDFGKLVYVRPMAEMNNPINLYSYERKRDGAHSPAAYRQAFCRIFIVLHGGTKAKVNTLLRAHGLPPVNTDLAVNRYPGGLRLIWNPLAGIEQGANPAGRYYPGDGCVDMIGNDMFSSAPGGGSFEENQALYDAHKNKPYSLPEWGLQGVDDPVFVQRICDFVKTHRRTQLAAYYESRPGSIYDLGSKPQSKTVYRKCLTPLGALPPA
;
A
#
# COMPACT_ATOMS: atom_id res chain seq x y z
N MET A 1 -54.59 12.15 -63.03
CA MET A 1 -53.28 12.55 -62.47
C MET A 1 -53.27 12.46 -60.99
N ARG A 2 -52.74 11.37 -60.41
CA ARG A 2 -52.63 11.19 -58.93
C ARG A 2 -51.16 11.42 -58.56
N ARG A 3 -50.89 12.45 -57.74
CA ARG A 3 -49.56 12.72 -57.17
C ARG A 3 -49.37 11.91 -55.91
N ALA A 4 -48.37 11.03 -55.91
CA ALA A 4 -47.95 10.32 -54.71
C ALA A 4 -46.98 11.21 -53.90
N LEU A 5 -47.29 11.46 -52.62
CA LEU A 5 -46.36 12.07 -51.65
C LEU A 5 -45.50 10.95 -51.05
N ALA A 6 -44.19 11.05 -51.26
CA ALA A 6 -43.23 10.21 -50.54
C ALA A 6 -42.88 10.86 -49.21
N VAL A 7 -43.19 10.17 -48.11
CA VAL A 7 -42.77 10.55 -46.76
C VAL A 7 -41.40 9.93 -46.51
N VAL A 8 -40.34 10.75 -46.39
CA VAL A 8 -39.01 10.34 -45.99
C VAL A 8 -38.94 10.33 -44.46
N ALA A 9 -38.91 9.16 -43.88
CA ALA A 9 -38.70 9.01 -42.44
C ALA A 9 -37.18 9.11 -42.14
N LEU A 10 -36.78 10.19 -41.45
CA LEU A 10 -35.42 10.41 -40.98
C LEU A 10 -35.21 9.63 -39.67
N ALA A 11 -34.51 8.50 -39.72
CA ALA A 11 -34.13 7.72 -38.54
C ALA A 11 -32.99 8.41 -37.83
N LEU A 12 -33.23 9.02 -36.70
CA LEU A 12 -32.15 9.49 -35.76
C LEU A 12 -31.46 8.27 -35.13
N VAL A 13 -30.25 7.96 -35.58
CA VAL A 13 -29.37 7.00 -34.89
C VAL A 13 -28.75 7.72 -33.72
N VAL A 14 -29.31 7.51 -32.54
CA VAL A 14 -28.70 7.91 -31.26
C VAL A 14 -27.55 6.94 -30.98
N SER A 15 -26.33 7.32 -31.33
CA SER A 15 -25.13 6.62 -30.93
C SER A 15 -24.95 6.79 -29.43
N ALA A 16 -25.32 5.78 -28.65
CA ALA A 16 -24.97 5.70 -27.24
C ALA A 16 -23.45 5.57 -27.14
N THR A 17 -22.76 6.67 -26.87
CA THR A 17 -21.36 6.63 -26.45
C THR A 17 -21.29 5.86 -25.14
N SER A 18 -20.83 4.60 -25.18
CA SER A 18 -20.48 3.87 -23.97
C SER A 18 -19.41 4.68 -23.26
N ALA A 19 -19.73 5.25 -22.11
CA ALA A 19 -18.71 5.86 -21.25
C ALA A 19 -17.64 4.81 -21.02
N ALA A 20 -16.41 5.09 -21.46
CA ALA A 20 -15.29 4.20 -21.24
C ALA A 20 -15.19 3.89 -19.73
N ALA A 21 -15.26 2.62 -19.37
CA ALA A 21 -15.13 2.21 -17.99
C ALA A 21 -13.80 2.78 -17.45
N GLY A 22 -13.86 3.53 -16.35
CA GLY A 22 -12.68 4.10 -15.72
C GLY A 22 -11.66 3.03 -15.34
N PRO A 23 -10.42 3.40 -14.99
CA PRO A 23 -9.40 2.44 -14.61
C PRO A 23 -9.89 1.59 -13.45
N LYS A 24 -9.65 0.28 -13.52
CA LYS A 24 -9.95 -0.63 -12.42
C LYS A 24 -8.73 -0.73 -11.51
N VAL A 25 -8.95 -0.55 -10.20
CA VAL A 25 -7.89 -0.60 -9.16
C VAL A 25 -8.27 -1.60 -8.08
N LEU A 26 -7.28 -2.21 -7.43
CA LEU A 26 -7.52 -3.02 -6.26
C LEU A 26 -7.92 -2.10 -5.10
N LEU A 27 -9.17 -2.17 -4.69
CA LEU A 27 -9.63 -1.46 -3.51
C LEU A 27 -9.39 -2.31 -2.28
N GLY A 28 -8.84 -1.68 -1.24
CA GLY A 28 -8.49 -2.34 0.00
C GLY A 28 -9.06 -1.67 1.23
N ILE A 29 -8.80 -2.30 2.38
CA ILE A 29 -9.19 -1.80 3.69
C ILE A 29 -8.20 -2.23 4.76
N THR A 30 -8.05 -1.39 5.78
CA THR A 30 -7.50 -1.74 7.08
C THR A 30 -8.64 -1.74 8.09
N GLY A 31 -9.04 -2.92 8.58
CA GLY A 31 -10.14 -3.02 9.55
C GLY A 31 -11.15 -4.12 9.25
N ASN A 32 -12.42 -3.90 9.55
CA ASN A 32 -13.47 -4.90 9.39
C ASN A 32 -14.04 -4.93 7.97
N VAL A 33 -13.60 -5.88 7.15
CA VAL A 33 -14.01 -6.05 5.74
C VAL A 33 -15.53 -6.18 5.60
N ALA A 34 -16.18 -6.96 6.46
CA ALA A 34 -17.63 -7.18 6.38
C ALA A 34 -18.42 -5.91 6.70
N HIS A 35 -18.02 -5.19 7.75
CA HIS A 35 -18.60 -3.90 8.11
C HIS A 35 -18.44 -2.89 6.96
N PHE A 36 -17.24 -2.74 6.43
CA PHE A 36 -16.96 -1.79 5.36
C PHE A 36 -17.74 -2.10 4.07
N LYS A 37 -17.91 -3.39 3.76
CA LYS A 37 -18.75 -3.83 2.64
C LYS A 37 -20.23 -3.42 2.84
N LEU A 38 -20.76 -3.54 4.04
CA LEU A 38 -22.12 -3.06 4.35
C LEU A 38 -22.24 -1.54 4.18
N LEU A 39 -21.21 -0.79 4.57
CA LEU A 39 -21.20 0.67 4.45
C LEU A 39 -21.11 1.14 2.99
N THR A 40 -20.29 0.49 2.17
CA THR A 40 -19.85 1.02 0.87
C THR A 40 -20.30 0.18 -0.33
N GLY A 41 -20.62 -1.09 -0.14
CA GLY A 41 -20.80 -2.07 -1.22
C GLY A 41 -19.48 -2.56 -1.84
N GLN A 42 -18.33 -2.11 -1.33
CA GLN A 42 -17.03 -2.50 -1.87
C GLN A 42 -16.70 -3.97 -1.59
N PRO A 43 -16.41 -4.78 -2.62
CA PRO A 43 -15.68 -6.03 -2.43
C PRO A 43 -14.20 -5.71 -2.25
N SER A 44 -13.73 -5.63 -0.98
CA SER A 44 -12.33 -5.31 -0.70
C SER A 44 -11.43 -6.44 -1.19
N ALA A 45 -10.63 -6.17 -2.23
CA ALA A 45 -9.68 -7.12 -2.77
C ALA A 45 -8.44 -7.25 -1.89
N VAL A 46 -8.01 -6.13 -1.28
CA VAL A 46 -6.82 -6.05 -0.43
C VAL A 46 -7.21 -5.84 1.02
N HIS A 47 -6.61 -6.61 1.92
CA HIS A 47 -6.80 -6.44 3.36
C HIS A 47 -5.45 -6.23 4.05
N GLN A 48 -5.32 -5.10 4.75
CA GLN A 48 -4.07 -4.72 5.42
C GLN A 48 -4.04 -5.17 6.88
N ALA A 49 -2.85 -5.62 7.30
CA ALA A 49 -2.48 -5.84 8.68
C ALA A 49 -1.17 -5.16 9.04
N PHE A 50 -1.05 -4.73 10.30
CA PHE A 50 0.18 -4.23 10.89
C PHE A 50 0.86 -5.35 11.66
N LEU A 51 2.09 -5.67 11.28
CA LEU A 51 2.90 -6.68 11.93
C LEU A 51 4.05 -6.02 12.69
N GLY A 52 4.15 -6.31 13.99
CA GLY A 52 5.37 -6.05 14.74
C GLY A 52 6.47 -7.02 14.38
N TRP A 53 7.73 -6.68 14.68
CA TRP A 53 8.84 -7.57 14.40
C TRP A 53 8.76 -8.85 15.24
N GLY A 54 8.85 -9.99 14.57
CA GLY A 54 8.68 -11.31 15.18
C GLY A 54 7.25 -11.85 15.13
N GLN A 55 6.24 -11.05 14.79
CA GLN A 55 4.87 -11.54 14.62
C GLN A 55 4.76 -12.47 13.41
N GLY A 56 4.11 -13.59 13.59
CA GLY A 56 4.02 -14.62 12.56
C GLY A 56 5.08 -15.71 12.68
N GLN A 57 6.19 -15.44 13.40
CA GLN A 57 7.26 -16.37 13.68
C GLN A 57 7.40 -16.68 15.18
N SER A 58 7.57 -15.65 16.00
CA SER A 58 7.87 -15.79 17.42
C SER A 58 6.65 -15.56 18.32
N TYR A 59 5.61 -14.92 17.81
CA TYR A 59 4.34 -14.68 18.49
C TYR A 59 3.21 -14.41 17.49
N GLY A 60 1.96 -14.47 17.98
CA GLY A 60 0.77 -14.32 17.15
C GLY A 60 0.50 -15.56 16.29
N SER A 61 -0.43 -15.44 15.35
CA SER A 61 -0.71 -16.50 14.39
C SER A 61 0.45 -16.68 13.42
N PRO A 62 0.81 -17.89 13.01
CA PRO A 62 1.85 -18.14 12.01
C PRO A 62 1.60 -17.37 10.70
N PHE A 63 2.65 -17.03 9.96
CA PHE A 63 2.52 -16.32 8.69
C PHE A 63 1.57 -16.98 7.69
N LYS A 64 1.55 -18.31 7.61
CA LYS A 64 0.63 -19.05 6.76
C LYS A 64 -0.84 -18.71 7.08
N ASP A 65 -1.17 -18.65 8.37
CA ASP A 65 -2.52 -18.33 8.81
C ASP A 65 -2.84 -16.85 8.60
N LEU A 66 -1.88 -15.95 8.84
CA LEU A 66 -2.03 -14.53 8.55
C LEU A 66 -2.28 -14.27 7.07
N LEU A 67 -1.51 -14.89 6.17
CA LEU A 67 -1.72 -14.76 4.72
C LEU A 67 -3.11 -15.22 4.30
N THR A 68 -3.60 -16.29 4.88
CA THR A 68 -4.96 -16.81 4.61
C THR A 68 -6.04 -15.89 5.21
N MET A 69 -5.84 -15.42 6.45
CA MET A 69 -6.81 -14.61 7.19
C MET A 69 -7.03 -13.23 6.55
N PHE A 70 -5.98 -12.63 5.98
CA PHE A 70 -6.05 -11.32 5.35
C PHE A 70 -6.48 -11.38 3.87
N GLY A 71 -7.23 -12.40 3.51
CA GLY A 71 -8.03 -12.47 2.28
C GLY A 71 -7.25 -12.81 1.02
N PRO A 72 -7.87 -12.54 -0.15
CA PRO A 72 -7.28 -12.94 -1.42
C PRO A 72 -5.98 -12.21 -1.74
N VAL A 73 -5.81 -10.95 -1.27
CA VAL A 73 -4.60 -10.16 -1.46
C VAL A 73 -4.20 -9.54 -0.10
N PRO A 74 -3.37 -10.22 0.69
CA PRO A 74 -2.84 -9.66 1.93
C PRO A 74 -1.92 -8.47 1.66
N MET A 75 -1.99 -7.45 2.53
CA MET A 75 -1.02 -6.35 2.57
C MET A 75 -0.48 -6.21 3.99
N PHE A 76 0.81 -6.42 4.18
CA PHE A 76 1.45 -6.36 5.49
C PHE A 76 2.29 -5.09 5.65
N HIS A 77 1.91 -4.22 6.58
CA HIS A 77 2.84 -3.22 7.10
C HIS A 77 3.81 -3.93 8.04
N LEU A 78 5.08 -3.92 7.71
CA LEU A 78 6.13 -4.56 8.49
C LEU A 78 6.87 -3.52 9.33
N GLY A 79 6.50 -3.42 10.62
CA GLY A 79 7.10 -2.48 11.57
C GLY A 79 8.25 -3.09 12.35
N THR A 80 8.98 -2.24 13.09
CA THR A 80 10.12 -2.63 13.95
C THR A 80 9.75 -2.80 15.43
N ALA A 81 8.48 -2.59 15.79
CA ALA A 81 8.00 -2.68 17.16
C ALA A 81 8.09 -4.11 17.71
N ALA A 82 8.42 -4.23 18.98
CA ALA A 82 8.36 -5.47 19.72
C ALA A 82 6.91 -5.95 19.95
N ARG A 83 6.77 -7.18 20.44
CA ARG A 83 5.46 -7.77 20.80
C ARG A 83 4.66 -6.84 21.71
N PRO A 84 3.40 -6.54 21.41
CA PRO A 84 2.51 -5.84 22.32
C PRO A 84 2.41 -6.56 23.69
N PRO A 85 2.27 -5.85 24.83
CA PRO A 85 2.02 -4.41 24.94
C PRO A 85 3.27 -3.52 24.89
N SER A 86 4.46 -4.06 24.62
CA SER A 86 5.69 -3.26 24.53
C SER A 86 5.56 -2.16 23.48
N LYS A 87 6.02 -0.96 23.85
CA LYS A 87 6.16 0.18 22.94
C LYS A 87 7.62 0.38 22.52
N SER A 88 8.48 -0.61 22.78
CA SER A 88 9.89 -0.59 22.41
C SER A 88 10.10 -1.10 20.98
N GLU A 89 11.22 -0.74 20.42
CA GLU A 89 11.69 -1.26 19.16
C GLU A 89 12.40 -2.59 19.37
N ALA A 90 12.04 -3.61 18.58
CA ALA A 90 12.69 -4.92 18.63
C ALA A 90 13.97 -4.96 17.81
N ILE A 91 14.01 -4.18 16.72
CA ILE A 91 15.13 -4.16 15.77
C ILE A 91 15.21 -2.80 15.09
N THR A 92 16.42 -2.27 14.94
CA THR A 92 16.63 -1.01 14.23
C THR A 92 16.83 -1.22 12.72
N PRO A 93 16.59 -0.20 11.86
CA PRO A 93 16.91 -0.29 10.44
C PRO A 93 18.36 -0.72 10.18
N ALA A 94 19.34 -0.18 10.90
CA ALA A 94 20.74 -0.60 10.76
C ALA A 94 20.95 -2.07 11.10
N ALA A 95 20.23 -2.60 12.09
CA ALA A 95 20.32 -4.02 12.44
C ALA A 95 19.71 -4.93 11.37
N ILE A 96 18.60 -4.51 10.75
CA ILE A 96 18.02 -5.22 9.59
C ILE A 96 19.03 -5.22 8.44
N ALA A 97 19.61 -4.08 8.09
CA ALA A 97 20.62 -3.95 7.04
C ALA A 97 21.82 -4.89 7.29
N ALA A 98 22.24 -5.02 8.55
CA ALA A 98 23.32 -5.91 8.97
C ALA A 98 22.95 -7.41 9.01
N GLY A 99 21.72 -7.79 8.63
CA GLY A 99 21.27 -9.19 8.58
C GLY A 99 20.79 -9.77 9.92
N ARG A 100 20.71 -8.96 10.98
CA ARG A 100 20.26 -9.47 12.31
C ARG A 100 18.79 -9.88 12.34
N GLY A 101 18.01 -9.45 11.35
CA GLY A 101 16.61 -9.81 11.18
C GLY A 101 16.33 -10.97 10.22
N ASP A 102 17.35 -11.62 9.68
CA ASP A 102 17.20 -12.57 8.58
C ASP A 102 16.33 -13.77 8.91
N SER A 103 16.43 -14.34 10.11
CA SER A 103 15.56 -15.45 10.53
C SER A 103 14.07 -15.13 10.35
N TYR A 104 13.66 -13.92 10.73
CA TYR A 104 12.30 -13.45 10.57
C TYR A 104 11.92 -13.26 9.09
N LEU A 105 12.81 -12.65 8.31
CA LEU A 105 12.60 -12.43 6.89
C LEU A 105 12.56 -13.74 6.10
N PHE A 106 13.37 -14.74 6.47
CA PHE A 106 13.35 -16.07 5.82
C PHE A 106 12.04 -16.80 6.09
N ALA A 107 11.52 -16.73 7.33
CA ALA A 107 10.22 -17.32 7.66
C ALA A 107 9.08 -16.66 6.87
N LEU A 108 9.09 -15.32 6.75
CA LEU A 108 8.12 -14.59 5.94
C LEU A 108 8.28 -14.90 4.44
N ASN A 109 9.50 -14.96 3.92
CA ASN A 109 9.78 -15.32 2.54
C ASN A 109 9.25 -16.71 2.20
N GLY A 110 9.53 -17.73 3.05
CA GLY A 110 9.01 -19.07 2.86
C GLY A 110 7.48 -19.10 2.79
N ALA A 111 6.82 -18.44 3.74
CA ALA A 111 5.36 -18.38 3.78
C ALA A 111 4.75 -17.67 2.54
N ILE A 112 5.37 -16.59 2.05
CA ILE A 112 4.95 -15.91 0.81
C ILE A 112 5.17 -16.81 -0.42
N GLY A 113 6.27 -17.55 -0.46
CA GLY A 113 6.54 -18.51 -1.52
C GLY A 113 5.49 -19.62 -1.58
N ASP A 114 5.14 -20.18 -0.43
CA ASP A 114 4.13 -21.25 -0.29
C ASP A 114 2.70 -20.73 -0.56
N PHE A 115 2.41 -19.48 -0.20
CA PHE A 115 1.10 -18.88 -0.45
C PHE A 115 0.80 -18.74 -1.94
N GLY A 116 1.80 -18.48 -2.77
CA GLY A 116 1.74 -18.56 -4.22
C GLY A 116 0.68 -17.67 -4.88
N LYS A 117 0.33 -16.53 -4.26
CA LYS A 117 -0.61 -15.51 -4.76
C LYS A 117 -0.03 -14.13 -4.54
N LEU A 118 -0.74 -13.09 -5.00
CA LEU A 118 -0.32 -11.70 -4.81
C LEU A 118 -0.31 -11.31 -3.33
N VAL A 119 0.82 -10.77 -2.87
CA VAL A 119 1.03 -10.19 -1.53
C VAL A 119 1.67 -8.83 -1.66
N TYR A 120 1.19 -7.85 -0.92
CA TYR A 120 1.86 -6.58 -0.74
C TYR A 120 2.58 -6.55 0.61
N VAL A 121 3.78 -5.99 0.62
CA VAL A 121 4.53 -5.70 1.86
C VAL A 121 4.94 -4.24 1.87
N ARG A 122 4.71 -3.57 2.98
CA ARG A 122 5.06 -2.16 3.25
C ARG A 122 6.11 -2.11 4.36
N PRO A 123 7.40 -2.30 4.05
CA PRO A 123 8.44 -2.29 5.08
C PRO A 123 8.60 -0.89 5.65
N MET A 124 8.43 -0.75 6.97
CA MET A 124 8.66 0.53 7.67
C MET A 124 8.01 1.73 6.94
N ALA A 125 6.72 1.59 6.59
CA ALA A 125 5.94 2.63 5.93
C ALA A 125 5.88 3.91 6.77
N GLU A 126 5.65 5.06 6.14
CA GLU A 126 5.64 6.37 6.80
C GLU A 126 6.95 6.65 7.56
N MET A 127 8.08 6.41 6.97
CA MET A 127 9.39 6.60 7.59
C MET A 127 9.70 8.06 7.95
N ASN A 128 9.03 9.00 7.29
CA ASN A 128 9.10 10.43 7.59
C ASN A 128 8.20 10.86 8.77
N ASN A 129 7.34 9.97 9.28
CA ASN A 129 6.45 10.24 10.40
C ASN A 129 7.19 10.03 11.75
N PRO A 130 7.35 11.07 12.60
CA PRO A 130 8.11 10.98 13.85
C PRO A 130 7.45 10.11 14.93
N ILE A 131 6.20 9.65 14.73
CA ILE A 131 5.58 8.71 15.68
C ILE A 131 6.14 7.28 15.51
N ASN A 132 6.70 6.94 14.35
CA ASN A 132 7.22 5.61 14.05
C ASN A 132 8.57 5.37 14.73
N LEU A 133 8.77 4.15 15.27
CA LEU A 133 9.98 3.78 16.01
C LEU A 133 11.24 3.84 15.13
N TYR A 134 11.11 3.48 13.87
CA TYR A 134 12.18 3.48 12.87
C TYR A 134 12.44 4.85 12.20
N SER A 135 11.67 5.88 12.56
CA SER A 135 11.86 7.23 12.00
C SER A 135 13.11 7.91 12.56
N TYR A 136 13.91 8.50 11.66
CA TYR A 136 15.07 9.31 12.06
C TYR A 136 14.65 10.51 12.93
N GLU A 137 13.53 11.17 12.58
CA GLU A 137 13.07 12.34 13.34
C GLU A 137 12.73 12.00 14.80
N ARG A 138 12.34 10.78 15.07
CA ARG A 138 12.11 10.30 16.44
C ARG A 138 13.40 10.03 17.21
N LYS A 139 14.39 9.44 16.55
CA LYS A 139 15.59 8.87 17.22
C LYS A 139 16.84 9.73 17.04
N ARG A 140 17.00 10.35 15.88
CA ARG A 140 18.12 11.21 15.49
C ARG A 140 19.50 10.59 15.69
N ASP A 141 19.60 9.30 15.40
CA ASP A 141 20.85 8.52 15.50
C ASP A 141 21.19 7.80 14.19
N GLY A 142 22.41 7.25 14.13
CA GLY A 142 22.90 6.55 12.94
C GLY A 142 22.14 5.28 12.60
N ALA A 143 21.58 4.58 13.60
CA ALA A 143 20.85 3.33 13.42
C ALA A 143 19.48 3.52 12.73
N HIS A 144 18.93 4.74 12.80
CA HIS A 144 17.67 5.15 12.21
C HIS A 144 17.86 6.14 11.05
N SER A 145 19.10 6.40 10.65
CA SER A 145 19.39 7.35 9.56
C SER A 145 18.70 6.96 8.25
N PRO A 146 18.42 7.94 7.37
CA PRO A 146 17.91 7.64 6.03
C PRO A 146 18.75 6.62 5.25
N ALA A 147 20.07 6.61 5.47
CA ALA A 147 20.97 5.61 4.86
C ALA A 147 20.69 4.21 5.41
N ALA A 148 20.58 4.06 6.74
CA ALA A 148 20.25 2.79 7.39
C ALA A 148 18.88 2.27 6.92
N TYR A 149 17.88 3.15 6.82
CA TYR A 149 16.57 2.81 6.28
C TYR A 149 16.65 2.27 4.85
N ARG A 150 17.34 2.97 3.93
CA ARG A 150 17.49 2.53 2.54
C ARG A 150 18.13 1.16 2.44
N GLN A 151 19.18 0.92 3.21
CA GLN A 151 19.86 -0.39 3.25
C GLN A 151 18.95 -1.49 3.82
N ALA A 152 18.20 -1.20 4.89
CA ALA A 152 17.23 -2.14 5.47
C ALA A 152 16.12 -2.48 4.47
N PHE A 153 15.57 -1.48 3.80
CA PHE A 153 14.53 -1.70 2.79
C PHE A 153 15.04 -2.56 1.63
N CYS A 154 16.23 -2.26 1.09
CA CYS A 154 16.85 -3.08 0.05
C CYS A 154 17.11 -4.52 0.51
N ARG A 155 17.56 -4.72 1.77
CA ARG A 155 17.73 -6.08 2.29
C ARG A 155 16.38 -6.82 2.36
N ILE A 156 15.35 -6.20 2.92
CA ILE A 156 14.00 -6.79 2.97
C ILE A 156 13.52 -7.12 1.55
N PHE A 157 13.68 -6.20 0.61
CA PHE A 157 13.30 -6.40 -0.79
C PHE A 157 13.99 -7.63 -1.40
N ILE A 158 15.31 -7.70 -1.32
CA ILE A 158 16.09 -8.77 -1.94
C ILE A 158 15.77 -10.12 -1.28
N VAL A 159 15.69 -10.16 0.04
CA VAL A 159 15.41 -11.39 0.81
C VAL A 159 14.00 -11.90 0.53
N LEU A 160 13.00 -11.03 0.52
CA LEU A 160 11.61 -11.45 0.30
C LEU A 160 11.34 -11.88 -1.15
N HIS A 161 12.02 -11.29 -2.16
CA HIS A 161 11.92 -11.77 -3.53
C HIS A 161 12.61 -13.11 -3.75
N GLY A 162 13.60 -13.43 -2.94
CA GLY A 162 14.23 -14.75 -2.92
C GLY A 162 15.04 -15.10 -4.17
N GLY A 163 15.32 -16.39 -4.29
CA GLY A 163 16.12 -16.97 -5.36
C GLY A 163 17.24 -17.86 -4.83
N THR A 164 18.11 -18.35 -5.73
CA THR A 164 19.31 -19.10 -5.31
C THR A 164 20.22 -18.21 -4.46
N LYS A 165 20.90 -18.81 -3.50
CA LYS A 165 21.90 -18.12 -2.65
C LYS A 165 22.88 -17.29 -3.48
N ALA A 166 23.36 -17.82 -4.60
CA ALA A 166 24.27 -17.11 -5.49
C ALA A 166 23.67 -15.82 -6.04
N LYS A 167 22.41 -15.87 -6.55
CA LYS A 167 21.69 -14.71 -7.09
C LYS A 167 21.42 -13.69 -6.00
N VAL A 168 20.87 -14.11 -4.87
CA VAL A 168 20.56 -13.24 -3.72
C VAL A 168 21.81 -12.54 -3.22
N ASN A 169 22.93 -13.26 -3.06
CA ASN A 169 24.18 -12.68 -2.59
C ASN A 169 24.83 -11.75 -3.62
N THR A 170 24.61 -11.95 -4.91
CA THR A 170 25.05 -10.98 -5.93
C THR A 170 24.31 -9.65 -5.77
N LEU A 171 22.99 -9.69 -5.57
CA LEU A 171 22.18 -8.49 -5.33
C LEU A 171 22.55 -7.80 -4.00
N LEU A 172 22.68 -8.56 -2.92
CA LEU A 172 23.10 -8.02 -1.61
C LEU A 172 24.45 -7.30 -1.70
N ARG A 173 25.45 -7.91 -2.32
CA ARG A 173 26.78 -7.29 -2.51
C ARG A 173 26.71 -6.01 -3.33
N ALA A 174 25.88 -5.94 -4.35
CA ALA A 174 25.70 -4.72 -5.15
C ALA A 174 25.19 -3.53 -4.32
N HIS A 175 24.52 -3.81 -3.19
CA HIS A 175 24.06 -2.81 -2.23
C HIS A 175 24.94 -2.69 -0.98
N GLY A 176 26.12 -3.33 -0.93
CA GLY A 176 27.00 -3.32 0.23
C GLY A 176 26.42 -4.05 1.46
N LEU A 177 25.52 -5.01 1.23
CA LEU A 177 24.83 -5.74 2.30
C LEU A 177 25.45 -7.12 2.54
N PRO A 178 25.44 -7.62 3.80
CA PRO A 178 25.96 -8.94 4.15
C PRO A 178 25.24 -10.06 3.40
N PRO A 179 25.95 -11.16 3.04
CA PRO A 179 25.38 -12.29 2.33
C PRO A 179 24.43 -13.12 3.21
N VAL A 180 23.56 -13.91 2.56
CA VAL A 180 22.77 -14.98 3.18
C VAL A 180 23.46 -16.34 2.97
N ASN A 181 23.10 -17.34 3.79
CA ASN A 181 23.73 -18.65 3.77
C ASN A 181 22.90 -19.76 3.10
N THR A 182 21.69 -19.43 2.63
CA THR A 182 20.73 -20.40 2.08
C THR A 182 20.05 -19.87 0.83
N ASP A 183 19.46 -20.76 0.04
CA ASP A 183 18.50 -20.42 -0.98
C ASP A 183 17.20 -19.92 -0.33
N LEU A 184 16.50 -19.04 -1.01
CA LEU A 184 15.25 -18.43 -0.53
C LEU A 184 14.10 -18.75 -1.48
N ALA A 185 12.88 -18.88 -0.95
CA ALA A 185 11.71 -19.16 -1.74
C ALA A 185 11.43 -18.04 -2.75
N VAL A 186 10.82 -18.41 -3.89
CA VAL A 186 10.35 -17.45 -4.90
C VAL A 186 8.84 -17.60 -5.03
N ASN A 187 8.11 -16.52 -4.83
CA ASN A 187 6.69 -16.52 -5.18
C ASN A 187 6.55 -16.59 -6.70
N ARG A 188 6.03 -17.71 -7.20
CA ARG A 188 5.93 -18.01 -8.64
C ARG A 188 4.72 -17.38 -9.32
N TYR A 189 3.80 -16.82 -8.55
CA TYR A 189 2.67 -16.09 -9.12
C TYR A 189 3.19 -14.84 -9.86
N PRO A 190 2.76 -14.56 -11.10
CA PRO A 190 3.23 -13.40 -11.85
C PRO A 190 2.99 -12.09 -11.08
N GLY A 191 4.09 -11.42 -10.67
CA GLY A 191 4.01 -10.25 -9.80
C GLY A 191 3.47 -10.55 -8.41
N GLY A 192 3.66 -11.78 -7.92
CA GLY A 192 3.07 -12.29 -6.68
C GLY A 192 3.57 -11.64 -5.38
N LEU A 193 4.68 -10.93 -5.42
CA LEU A 193 5.14 -10.10 -4.32
C LEU A 193 5.39 -8.68 -4.82
N ARG A 194 4.90 -7.69 -4.06
CA ARG A 194 5.13 -6.27 -4.33
C ARG A 194 5.51 -5.55 -3.05
N LEU A 195 6.71 -5.01 -3.00
CA LEU A 195 7.14 -4.14 -1.92
C LEU A 195 6.81 -2.70 -2.26
N ILE A 196 6.07 -2.05 -1.36
CA ILE A 196 5.64 -0.66 -1.50
C ILE A 196 6.52 0.22 -0.63
N TRP A 197 7.25 1.14 -1.24
CA TRP A 197 7.88 2.23 -0.51
C TRP A 197 6.88 3.39 -0.45
N ASN A 198 6.50 3.79 0.78
CA ASN A 198 5.52 4.85 0.95
C ASN A 198 5.78 5.74 2.16
N PRO A 199 5.93 7.05 1.95
CA PRO A 199 5.86 8.07 2.99
C PRO A 199 4.43 8.38 3.43
N LEU A 200 4.31 9.26 4.42
CA LEU A 200 3.08 9.95 4.80
C LEU A 200 3.11 11.37 4.24
N ALA A 201 2.07 11.75 3.51
CA ALA A 201 1.88 13.11 3.00
C ALA A 201 1.51 14.08 4.13
N GLY A 202 1.91 15.34 4.00
CA GLY A 202 1.60 16.42 4.95
C GLY A 202 2.56 16.55 6.12
N ILE A 203 3.67 15.81 6.13
CA ILE A 203 4.70 15.88 7.19
C ILE A 203 6.00 16.51 6.69
N GLU A 204 6.14 16.77 5.41
CA GLU A 204 7.39 17.25 4.79
C GLU A 204 7.79 18.69 5.13
N GLN A 205 7.40 19.18 6.29
CA GLN A 205 7.82 20.51 6.77
C GLN A 205 9.12 20.40 7.57
N GLY A 206 10.25 20.21 6.91
CA GLY A 206 11.51 20.21 7.63
C GLY A 206 12.71 19.63 6.89
N ALA A 207 13.81 19.46 7.62
CA ALA A 207 15.11 19.05 7.09
C ALA A 207 15.19 17.55 6.68
N ASN A 208 14.08 16.79 6.76
CA ASN A 208 14.07 15.34 6.52
C ASN A 208 12.97 14.88 5.55
N PRO A 209 12.99 15.34 4.30
CA PRO A 209 11.99 14.98 3.30
C PRO A 209 12.05 13.48 2.97
N ALA A 210 10.90 12.90 2.62
CA ALA A 210 10.74 11.48 2.31
C ALA A 210 11.75 10.98 1.27
N GLY A 211 12.08 11.79 0.26
CA GLY A 211 13.05 11.43 -0.79
C GLY A 211 14.41 10.99 -0.28
N ARG A 212 14.84 11.43 0.92
CA ARG A 212 16.10 10.96 1.54
C ARG A 212 16.09 9.47 1.89
N TYR A 213 14.90 8.91 2.05
CA TYR A 213 14.70 7.48 2.39
C TYR A 213 14.47 6.60 1.17
N TYR A 214 14.40 7.17 -0.04
CA TYR A 214 14.14 6.37 -1.23
C TYR A 214 15.29 5.39 -1.50
N PRO A 215 15.02 4.07 -1.51
CA PRO A 215 16.10 3.07 -1.60
C PRO A 215 16.60 2.85 -3.03
N GLY A 216 16.00 3.53 -4.00
CA GLY A 216 16.30 3.38 -5.43
C GLY A 216 15.38 2.38 -6.13
N ASP A 217 15.24 2.56 -7.44
CA ASP A 217 14.32 1.78 -8.29
C ASP A 217 14.58 0.27 -8.24
N GLY A 218 15.82 -0.15 -8.01
CA GLY A 218 16.20 -1.57 -7.92
C GLY A 218 15.68 -2.28 -6.67
N CYS A 219 15.21 -1.54 -5.67
CA CYS A 219 14.70 -2.09 -4.40
C CYS A 219 13.21 -1.80 -4.16
N VAL A 220 12.46 -1.32 -5.15
CA VAL A 220 11.05 -0.93 -5.01
C VAL A 220 10.22 -1.48 -6.17
N ASP A 221 9.11 -2.14 -5.88
CA ASP A 221 8.16 -2.56 -6.90
C ASP A 221 7.10 -1.51 -7.18
N MET A 222 6.68 -0.79 -6.14
CA MET A 222 5.57 0.16 -6.21
C MET A 222 5.83 1.35 -5.27
N ILE A 223 5.45 2.53 -5.72
CA ILE A 223 5.43 3.74 -4.89
C ILE A 223 4.06 3.86 -4.26
N GLY A 224 4.01 4.29 -3.00
CA GLY A 224 2.78 4.61 -2.30
C GLY A 224 2.87 5.94 -1.59
N ASN A 225 1.72 6.47 -1.18
CA ASN A 225 1.65 7.62 -0.28
C ASN A 225 0.45 7.44 0.64
N ASP A 226 0.68 7.54 1.95
CA ASP A 226 -0.41 7.52 2.92
C ASP A 226 -0.95 8.95 3.07
N MET A 227 -2.29 9.08 3.10
CA MET A 227 -2.96 10.40 3.06
C MET A 227 -4.17 10.45 4.00
N PHE A 228 -4.23 11.44 4.85
CA PHE A 228 -5.37 11.63 5.75
C PHE A 228 -5.93 13.04 5.68
N SER A 229 -7.26 13.15 5.83
CA SER A 229 -7.94 14.43 6.09
C SER A 229 -8.34 14.48 7.56
N SER A 230 -7.89 15.51 8.27
CA SER A 230 -8.27 15.82 9.66
C SER A 230 -9.07 17.13 9.78
N ALA A 231 -9.30 17.82 8.65
CA ALA A 231 -10.09 19.04 8.53
C ALA A 231 -10.73 19.09 7.13
N PRO A 232 -11.87 19.79 6.94
CA PRO A 232 -12.51 19.94 5.64
C PRO A 232 -11.55 20.48 4.57
N GLY A 233 -11.47 19.80 3.42
CA GLY A 233 -10.54 20.13 2.34
C GLY A 233 -9.08 19.75 2.61
N GLY A 234 -8.82 18.95 3.65
CA GLY A 234 -7.49 18.48 4.02
C GLY A 234 -6.85 17.53 3.00
N GLY A 235 -5.69 17.01 3.40
CA GLY A 235 -4.88 16.12 2.58
C GLY A 235 -3.88 16.87 1.70
N SER A 236 -2.65 16.37 1.66
CA SER A 236 -1.54 17.00 0.89
C SER A 236 -1.49 16.44 -0.52
N PHE A 237 -2.46 16.82 -1.35
CA PHE A 237 -2.55 16.34 -2.72
C PHE A 237 -1.42 16.84 -3.61
N GLU A 238 -0.84 17.99 -3.34
CA GLU A 238 0.32 18.55 -4.04
C GLU A 238 1.56 17.67 -3.82
N GLU A 239 1.80 17.24 -2.58
CA GLU A 239 2.89 16.30 -2.25
C GLU A 239 2.64 14.93 -2.90
N ASN A 240 1.38 14.46 -2.88
CA ASN A 240 1.00 13.21 -3.53
C ASN A 240 1.23 13.27 -5.04
N GLN A 241 0.89 14.39 -5.69
CA GLN A 241 1.14 14.61 -7.11
C GLN A 241 2.64 14.65 -7.41
N ALA A 242 3.41 15.39 -6.60
CA ALA A 242 4.86 15.49 -6.77
C ALA A 242 5.53 14.10 -6.65
N LEU A 243 5.10 13.28 -5.70
CA LEU A 243 5.59 11.91 -5.53
C LEU A 243 5.24 11.03 -6.73
N TYR A 244 4.00 11.12 -7.22
CA TYR A 244 3.57 10.41 -8.43
C TYR A 244 4.44 10.79 -9.62
N ASP A 245 4.73 12.06 -9.83
CA ASP A 245 5.51 12.55 -10.97
C ASP A 245 7.00 12.24 -10.85
N ALA A 246 7.54 12.19 -9.64
CA ALA A 246 8.95 11.87 -9.40
C ALA A 246 9.32 10.43 -9.79
N HIS A 247 8.37 9.48 -9.77
CA HIS A 247 8.63 8.05 -9.99
C HIS A 247 7.84 7.50 -11.17
N LYS A 248 8.01 8.09 -12.36
CA LYS A 248 7.20 7.79 -13.57
C LYS A 248 7.24 6.33 -14.03
N ASN A 249 8.31 5.59 -13.72
CA ASN A 249 8.51 4.21 -14.16
C ASN A 249 7.96 3.17 -13.16
N LYS A 250 7.32 3.61 -12.07
CA LYS A 250 6.79 2.71 -11.05
C LYS A 250 5.26 2.72 -11.03
N PRO A 251 4.62 1.58 -10.80
CA PRO A 251 3.24 1.54 -10.35
C PRO A 251 3.05 2.41 -9.11
N TYR A 252 1.84 2.93 -8.93
CA TYR A 252 1.51 3.81 -7.81
C TYR A 252 0.37 3.26 -6.96
N SER A 253 0.32 3.66 -5.70
CA SER A 253 -0.72 3.27 -4.76
C SER A 253 -1.04 4.35 -3.74
N LEU A 254 -2.24 4.27 -3.19
CA LEU A 254 -2.64 4.94 -1.95
C LEU A 254 -2.89 3.81 -0.92
N PRO A 255 -1.80 3.24 -0.34
CA PRO A 255 -1.91 2.01 0.43
C PRO A 255 -2.61 2.22 1.78
N GLU A 256 -2.66 3.48 2.25
CA GLU A 256 -3.43 3.86 3.42
C GLU A 256 -3.93 5.30 3.28
N TRP A 257 -5.24 5.47 3.30
CA TRP A 257 -5.85 6.80 3.29
C TRP A 257 -7.14 6.80 4.08
N GLY A 258 -7.52 7.95 4.64
CA GLY A 258 -8.72 7.98 5.47
C GLY A 258 -9.12 9.36 5.98
N LEU A 259 -10.22 9.37 6.73
CA LEU A 259 -10.82 10.54 7.34
C LEU A 259 -10.65 10.46 8.86
N GLN A 260 -9.85 11.33 9.41
CA GLN A 260 -9.52 11.36 10.83
C GLN A 260 -10.46 12.30 11.59
N GLY A 261 -11.61 11.78 12.04
CA GLY A 261 -12.58 12.53 12.87
C GLY A 261 -13.43 13.54 12.11
N VAL A 262 -13.32 13.64 10.78
CA VAL A 262 -14.01 14.61 9.95
C VAL A 262 -14.84 13.91 8.87
N ASP A 263 -16.02 14.46 8.52
CA ASP A 263 -16.78 14.08 7.33
C ASP A 263 -16.40 15.03 6.19
N ASP A 264 -15.44 14.61 5.34
CA ASP A 264 -14.86 15.40 4.25
C ASP A 264 -15.13 14.75 2.88
N PRO A 265 -16.31 14.98 2.30
CA PRO A 265 -16.67 14.45 0.99
C PRO A 265 -15.78 15.00 -0.14
N VAL A 266 -15.20 16.19 0.02
CA VAL A 266 -14.30 16.82 -0.97
C VAL A 266 -13.00 16.04 -1.05
N PHE A 267 -12.42 15.67 0.09
CA PHE A 267 -11.23 14.82 0.13
C PHE A 267 -11.49 13.47 -0.54
N VAL A 268 -12.60 12.80 -0.23
CA VAL A 268 -12.96 11.51 -0.86
C VAL A 268 -13.15 11.65 -2.37
N GLN A 269 -13.76 12.76 -2.83
CA GLN A 269 -13.90 13.04 -4.26
C GLN A 269 -12.53 13.22 -4.92
N ARG A 270 -11.60 14.00 -4.31
CA ARG A 270 -10.24 14.19 -4.82
C ARG A 270 -9.45 12.88 -4.90
N ILE A 271 -9.58 11.99 -3.91
CA ILE A 271 -9.00 10.63 -3.98
C ILE A 271 -9.56 9.86 -5.18
N CYS A 272 -10.87 9.90 -5.38
CA CYS A 272 -11.50 9.22 -6.52
C CYS A 272 -11.02 9.79 -7.85
N ASP A 273 -10.95 11.10 -7.98
CA ASP A 273 -10.51 11.76 -9.21
C ASP A 273 -9.02 11.50 -9.48
N PHE A 274 -8.19 11.47 -8.44
CA PHE A 274 -6.80 11.05 -8.55
C PHE A 274 -6.70 9.63 -9.12
N VAL A 275 -7.44 8.68 -8.55
CA VAL A 275 -7.46 7.27 -9.05
C VAL A 275 -7.90 7.20 -10.50
N LYS A 276 -8.91 7.98 -10.92
CA LYS A 276 -9.42 7.99 -12.30
C LYS A 276 -8.42 8.55 -13.31
N THR A 277 -7.68 9.58 -12.93
CA THR A 277 -6.81 10.32 -13.85
C THR A 277 -5.38 9.81 -13.86
N HIS A 278 -4.93 9.15 -12.79
CA HIS A 278 -3.55 8.69 -12.61
C HIS A 278 -3.42 7.19 -12.88
N ARG A 279 -3.31 6.82 -14.16
CA ARG A 279 -3.40 5.43 -14.68
C ARG A 279 -2.39 4.44 -14.08
N ARG A 280 -1.29 4.91 -13.48
CA ARG A 280 -0.34 4.03 -12.77
C ARG A 280 -0.83 3.62 -11.39
N THR A 281 -1.91 4.22 -10.87
CA THR A 281 -2.51 3.84 -9.58
C THR A 281 -3.18 2.48 -9.71
N GLN A 282 -2.68 1.50 -8.97
CA GLN A 282 -3.13 0.10 -9.01
C GLN A 282 -3.84 -0.33 -7.72
N LEU A 283 -3.63 0.40 -6.62
CA LEU A 283 -4.15 0.08 -5.30
C LEU A 283 -4.59 1.35 -4.58
N ALA A 284 -5.75 1.30 -3.91
CA ALA A 284 -6.19 2.30 -2.95
C ALA A 284 -6.90 1.60 -1.77
N ALA A 285 -6.36 1.73 -0.55
CA ALA A 285 -6.89 1.08 0.64
C ALA A 285 -7.32 2.11 1.70
N TYR A 286 -8.59 2.04 2.11
CA TYR A 286 -9.14 2.91 3.15
C TYR A 286 -8.75 2.42 4.53
N TYR A 287 -8.33 3.33 5.40
CA TYR A 287 -8.06 3.04 6.80
C TYR A 287 -9.32 3.22 7.64
N GLU A 288 -10.04 2.12 7.85
CA GLU A 288 -11.27 2.08 8.65
C GLU A 288 -10.97 1.92 10.15
N SER A 289 -9.89 1.21 10.50
CA SER A 289 -9.53 0.78 11.84
C SER A 289 -10.60 -0.17 12.43
N ARG A 290 -11.62 0.37 13.09
CA ARG A 290 -12.74 -0.40 13.65
C ARG A 290 -14.02 0.44 13.64
N PRO A 291 -15.21 -0.19 13.65
CA PRO A 291 -16.47 0.50 13.83
C PRO A 291 -16.44 1.42 15.06
N GLY A 292 -16.95 2.65 14.91
CA GLY A 292 -16.97 3.67 15.95
C GLY A 292 -15.64 4.37 16.23
N SER A 293 -14.57 4.07 15.48
CA SER A 293 -13.33 4.84 15.54
C SER A 293 -13.47 6.20 14.85
N ILE A 294 -12.51 7.10 15.07
CA ILE A 294 -12.47 8.38 14.35
C ILE A 294 -12.27 8.20 12.83
N TYR A 295 -11.87 7.03 12.38
CA TYR A 295 -11.69 6.67 10.97
C TYR A 295 -12.92 5.97 10.38
N ASP A 296 -13.89 5.53 11.21
CA ASP A 296 -15.08 4.82 10.77
C ASP A 296 -15.90 5.66 9.77
N LEU A 297 -15.99 5.14 8.53
CA LEU A 297 -16.76 5.77 7.46
C LEU A 297 -18.27 5.75 7.75
N GLY A 298 -18.72 4.86 8.63
CA GLY A 298 -20.13 4.79 9.09
C GLY A 298 -20.62 6.10 9.73
N SER A 299 -19.74 6.79 10.45
CA SER A 299 -20.01 8.08 11.09
C SER A 299 -19.92 9.29 10.16
N LYS A 300 -19.64 9.11 8.86
CA LYS A 300 -19.35 10.15 7.87
C LYS A 300 -20.30 10.04 6.66
N PRO A 301 -21.57 10.44 6.79
CA PRO A 301 -22.60 10.14 5.80
C PRO A 301 -22.37 10.76 4.42
N GLN A 302 -21.80 11.99 4.35
CA GLN A 302 -21.53 12.66 3.08
C GLN A 302 -20.35 11.98 2.35
N SER A 303 -19.25 11.77 3.03
CA SER A 303 -18.07 11.05 2.52
C SER A 303 -18.40 9.63 2.08
N LYS A 304 -19.20 8.90 2.87
CA LYS A 304 -19.70 7.57 2.53
C LYS A 304 -20.50 7.59 1.23
N THR A 305 -21.34 8.60 1.02
CA THR A 305 -22.12 8.74 -0.22
C THR A 305 -21.22 8.94 -1.42
N VAL A 306 -20.20 9.80 -1.32
CA VAL A 306 -19.22 10.01 -2.38
C VAL A 306 -18.42 8.73 -2.63
N TYR A 307 -17.96 8.06 -1.57
CA TYR A 307 -17.23 6.79 -1.67
C TYR A 307 -18.01 5.77 -2.51
N ARG A 308 -19.26 5.52 -2.16
CA ARG A 308 -20.15 4.57 -2.85
C ARG A 308 -20.33 4.90 -4.32
N LYS A 309 -20.53 6.18 -4.65
CA LYS A 309 -20.79 6.63 -6.01
C LYS A 309 -19.55 6.68 -6.90
N CYS A 310 -18.40 6.98 -6.32
CA CYS A 310 -17.20 7.27 -7.09
C CYS A 310 -16.14 6.17 -7.00
N LEU A 311 -15.74 5.75 -5.79
CA LEU A 311 -14.67 4.78 -5.61
C LEU A 311 -15.12 3.33 -5.78
N THR A 312 -16.23 2.93 -5.14
CA THR A 312 -16.71 1.54 -5.22
C THR A 312 -16.80 1.01 -6.65
N PRO A 313 -17.30 1.77 -7.66
CA PRO A 313 -17.36 1.30 -9.05
C PRO A 313 -15.98 1.08 -9.72
N LEU A 314 -14.90 1.66 -9.16
CA LEU A 314 -13.54 1.50 -9.68
C LEU A 314 -12.88 0.20 -9.21
N GLY A 315 -13.49 -0.51 -8.26
CA GLY A 315 -12.93 -1.73 -7.69
C GLY A 315 -12.70 -2.83 -8.73
N ALA A 316 -11.46 -3.36 -8.79
CA ALA A 316 -11.12 -4.59 -9.49
C ALA A 316 -11.34 -5.80 -8.57
N LEU A 317 -11.67 -6.93 -9.17
CA LEU A 317 -11.61 -8.21 -8.47
C LEU A 317 -10.14 -8.55 -8.18
N PRO A 318 -9.86 -9.29 -7.09
CA PRO A 318 -8.53 -9.81 -6.87
C PRO A 318 -8.11 -10.67 -8.06
N PRO A 319 -6.82 -10.66 -8.43
CA PRO A 319 -6.32 -11.55 -9.46
C PRO A 319 -6.52 -13.02 -9.02
N ALA A 320 -6.90 -13.87 -9.99
CA ALA A 320 -7.19 -15.28 -9.76
C ALA A 320 -5.94 -16.09 -9.37
#